data_6b5106a9a2b22b7f6deba65bab8b7ab6
#
_entry.id   6b5106a9a2b22b7f6deba65bab8b7ab6
#
_cell.length_a   1.000
_cell.length_b   1.000
_cell.length_c   1.000
_cell.angle_alpha   90.00
_cell.angle_beta   90.00
_cell.angle_gamma   90.00
#
_symmetry.space_group_name_H-M   'P 1'
#
loop_
_entity.id
_entity.type
_entity.pdbx_description
1 polymer ?
#
loop_
_entity_poly.entity_id
_entity_poly.type
_entity_poly.pdbx_seq_one_letter_code
_entity_poly.pdbx_strand_id
1 'polypeptide(L)'
;MLTPAFDRYIGIDYSGAGTPEKGLTGLRLYTAEGNTPPTEVRPTIDGRRHWSRRSLAEWLGRTLDNPARALVGIDHGFAFPRTWYEQHGIEPGWDGFLADFRAHCPTDAPGVSVQQVRDGRTGAGWARAGSARWRRLAEKRVGAKSVFHFDVPGSVAKSTHAGLPWLWQLRQRLGPRLHGWPFDGWRIPPGRSAVAEIYPSIWS
;
A
#
# COMPACT_ATOMS: atom_id res chain seq x y z
N MET A 1 24.89 20.80 5.75
CA MET A 1 23.95 19.67 5.83
C MET A 1 22.80 19.95 4.86
N LEU A 2 22.40 18.99 4.04
CA LEU A 2 21.22 19.15 3.19
C LEU A 2 19.97 19.17 4.10
N THR A 3 19.10 20.15 3.92
CA THR A 3 17.81 20.21 4.62
C THR A 3 16.98 19.00 4.19
N PRO A 4 16.39 18.20 5.11
CA PRO A 4 15.53 17.07 4.74
C PRO A 4 14.38 17.55 3.84
N ALA A 5 14.11 16.81 2.78
CA ALA A 5 13.02 17.13 1.84
C ALA A 5 11.63 17.02 2.48
N PHE A 6 11.53 16.24 3.57
CA PHE A 6 10.31 16.01 4.33
C PHE A 6 10.55 16.24 5.83
N ASP A 7 9.51 16.64 6.53
CA ASP A 7 9.56 16.88 7.97
C ASP A 7 9.47 15.56 8.75
N ARG A 8 8.81 14.55 8.14
CA ARG A 8 8.61 13.21 8.72
C ARG A 8 8.81 12.11 7.68
N TYR A 9 9.37 11.00 8.12
CA TYR A 9 9.51 9.76 7.35
C TYR A 9 8.72 8.66 8.04
N ILE A 10 7.91 7.92 7.28
CA ILE A 10 7.03 6.85 7.79
C ILE A 10 7.33 5.58 7.00
N GLY A 11 7.72 4.52 7.69
CA GLY A 11 7.94 3.19 7.11
C GLY A 11 6.87 2.22 7.59
N ILE A 12 6.25 1.49 6.67
CA ILE A 12 5.18 0.53 6.98
C ILE A 12 5.55 -0.84 6.40
N ASP A 13 5.77 -1.81 7.31
CA ASP A 13 5.81 -3.24 6.98
C ASP A 13 4.36 -3.73 6.93
N TYR A 14 3.89 -4.12 5.74
CA TYR A 14 2.47 -4.30 5.47
C TYR A 14 2.05 -5.77 5.44
N SER A 15 0.97 -6.10 6.15
CA SER A 15 0.41 -7.45 6.19
C SER A 15 -0.97 -7.54 5.55
N GLY A 16 -1.12 -8.51 4.64
CA GLY A 16 -2.39 -8.84 3.99
C GLY A 16 -3.20 -9.94 4.68
N ALA A 17 -2.82 -10.36 5.88
CA ALA A 17 -3.51 -11.43 6.60
C ALA A 17 -4.87 -10.99 7.17
N GLY A 18 -5.81 -11.93 7.29
CA GLY A 18 -7.09 -11.72 7.96
C GLY A 18 -7.97 -10.63 7.38
N THR A 19 -8.87 -10.10 8.20
CA THR A 19 -9.82 -9.02 7.85
C THR A 19 -9.24 -7.64 8.15
N PRO A 20 -9.84 -6.55 7.66
CA PRO A 20 -9.39 -5.17 7.91
C PRO A 20 -9.30 -4.78 9.39
N GLU A 21 -10.15 -5.37 10.22
CA GLU A 21 -10.26 -5.05 11.66
C GLU A 21 -9.32 -5.86 12.53
N LYS A 22 -8.76 -6.96 11.98
CA LYS A 22 -7.89 -7.85 12.76
C LYS A 22 -6.56 -7.19 13.07
N GLY A 23 -6.18 -7.19 14.35
CA GLY A 23 -4.83 -6.80 14.77
C GLY A 23 -3.79 -7.81 14.25
N LEU A 24 -2.74 -7.32 13.60
CA LEU A 24 -1.75 -8.14 12.90
C LEU A 24 -0.35 -7.88 13.45
N THR A 25 0.34 -8.92 13.90
CA THR A 25 1.72 -8.83 14.40
C THR A 25 2.73 -8.38 13.33
N GLY A 26 2.47 -8.75 12.07
CA GLY A 26 3.29 -8.38 10.90
C GLY A 26 2.88 -7.06 10.24
N LEU A 27 2.00 -6.26 10.84
CA LEU A 27 1.67 -4.92 10.40
C LEU A 27 2.32 -3.94 11.36
N ARG A 28 3.44 -3.33 10.93
CA ARG A 28 4.27 -2.47 11.79
C ARG A 28 4.50 -1.11 11.15
N LEU A 29 4.59 -0.11 11.98
CA LEU A 29 4.77 1.28 11.59
C LEU A 29 5.93 1.89 12.37
N TYR A 30 6.81 2.56 11.64
CA TYR A 30 7.94 3.31 12.20
C TYR A 30 7.90 4.75 11.70
N THR A 31 8.30 5.69 12.56
CA THR A 31 8.44 7.10 12.18
C THR A 31 9.80 7.63 12.57
N ALA A 32 10.31 8.56 11.76
CA ALA A 32 11.49 9.36 12.06
C ALA A 32 11.22 10.82 11.68
N GLU A 33 11.78 11.76 12.43
CA GLU A 33 11.72 13.20 12.17
C GLU A 33 13.16 13.76 12.11
N GLY A 34 13.44 14.56 11.09
CA GLY A 34 14.78 15.08 10.85
C GLY A 34 15.83 13.97 10.76
N ASN A 35 16.82 13.99 11.64
CA ASN A 35 17.90 13.00 11.70
C ASN A 35 17.75 12.03 12.90
N THR A 36 16.56 11.95 13.50
CA THR A 36 16.35 11.02 14.62
C THR A 36 16.22 9.58 14.11
N PRO A 37 16.71 8.58 14.87
CA PRO A 37 16.47 7.19 14.54
C PRO A 37 14.97 6.87 14.45
N PRO A 38 14.55 5.94 13.58
CA PRO A 38 13.16 5.55 13.49
C PRO A 38 12.67 4.86 14.77
N THR A 39 11.48 5.24 15.23
CA THR A 39 10.82 4.64 16.39
C THR A 39 9.54 3.94 15.99
N GLU A 40 9.26 2.78 16.60
CA GLU A 40 8.02 2.06 16.36
C GLU A 40 6.82 2.83 16.96
N VAL A 41 5.81 3.07 16.14
CA VAL A 41 4.53 3.63 16.59
C VAL A 41 3.55 2.50 16.79
N ARG A 42 2.97 2.42 17.98
CA ARG A 42 1.96 1.43 18.33
C ARG A 42 0.56 2.04 18.29
N PRO A 43 -0.49 1.23 18.03
CA PRO A 43 -1.84 1.75 18.08
C PRO A 43 -2.17 2.26 19.49
N THR A 44 -2.71 3.48 19.55
CA THR A 44 -3.17 4.10 20.80
C THR A 44 -4.67 3.93 21.02
N ILE A 45 -5.37 3.31 20.06
CA ILE A 45 -6.84 3.18 20.05
C ILE A 45 -7.24 1.83 20.65
N ASP A 46 -8.17 1.82 21.57
CA ASP A 46 -8.86 0.66 22.13
C ASP A 46 -7.98 -0.38 22.86
N GLY A 47 -6.83 0.02 23.42
CA GLY A 47 -5.93 -0.91 24.10
C GLY A 47 -5.35 -2.02 23.21
N ARG A 48 -5.48 -1.90 21.91
CA ARG A 48 -4.98 -2.89 20.94
C ARG A 48 -3.45 -2.93 20.94
N ARG A 49 -2.92 -4.13 20.98
CA ARG A 49 -1.48 -4.37 20.95
C ARG A 49 -0.88 -4.23 19.54
N HIS A 50 -1.68 -4.47 18.51
CA HIS A 50 -1.23 -4.52 17.11
C HIS A 50 -2.15 -3.70 16.21
N TRP A 51 -1.56 -3.10 15.17
CA TRP A 51 -2.30 -2.41 14.13
C TRP A 51 -3.23 -3.35 13.38
N SER A 52 -4.43 -2.87 13.07
CA SER A 52 -5.26 -3.39 12.01
C SER A 52 -5.09 -2.51 10.77
N ARG A 53 -5.39 -3.01 9.57
CA ARG A 53 -5.32 -2.20 8.35
C ARG A 53 -6.21 -0.97 8.42
N ARG A 54 -7.41 -1.11 9.00
CA ARG A 54 -8.34 0.00 9.22
C ARG A 54 -7.74 1.06 10.14
N SER A 55 -7.29 0.68 11.33
CA SER A 55 -6.73 1.65 12.30
C SER A 55 -5.46 2.32 11.78
N LEU A 56 -4.63 1.60 11.01
CA LEU A 56 -3.45 2.15 10.35
C LEU A 56 -3.84 3.20 9.29
N ALA A 57 -4.80 2.88 8.42
CA ALA A 57 -5.25 3.81 7.38
C ALA A 57 -5.89 5.08 7.96
N GLU A 58 -6.67 4.94 9.03
CA GLU A 58 -7.24 6.07 9.78
C GLU A 58 -6.15 6.94 10.42
N TRP A 59 -5.15 6.32 11.06
CA TRP A 59 -4.02 7.03 11.63
C TRP A 59 -3.23 7.77 10.55
N LEU A 60 -2.92 7.09 9.45
CA LEU A 60 -2.18 7.66 8.33
C LEU A 60 -2.94 8.84 7.70
N GLY A 61 -4.25 8.68 7.49
CA GLY A 61 -5.09 9.76 6.98
C GLY A 61 -5.08 11.00 7.88
N ARG A 62 -5.18 10.82 9.21
CA ARG A 62 -5.07 11.96 10.17
C ARG A 62 -3.68 12.58 10.18
N THR A 63 -2.64 11.76 10.11
CA THR A 63 -1.24 12.23 10.10
C THR A 63 -0.93 13.04 8.85
N LEU A 64 -1.42 12.61 7.68
CA LEU A 64 -1.18 13.29 6.42
C LEU A 64 -2.13 14.49 6.17
N ASP A 65 -3.18 14.63 6.96
CA ASP A 65 -4.00 15.86 7.00
C ASP A 65 -3.26 17.04 7.67
N ASN A 66 -2.22 16.75 8.45
CA ASN A 66 -1.37 17.78 9.08
C ASN A 66 -0.53 18.49 8.02
N PRO A 67 -0.23 19.80 8.17
CA PRO A 67 0.62 20.55 7.24
C PRO A 67 2.08 20.07 7.17
N ALA A 68 2.57 19.30 8.17
CA ALA A 68 3.89 18.69 8.12
C ALA A 68 3.98 17.67 6.97
N ARG A 69 4.98 17.86 6.09
CA ARG A 69 5.17 16.99 4.92
C ARG A 69 5.77 15.66 5.33
N ALA A 70 5.17 14.59 4.89
CA ALA A 70 5.67 13.25 5.16
C ALA A 70 6.01 12.48 3.87
N LEU A 71 7.10 11.69 3.93
CA LEU A 71 7.36 10.62 2.98
C LEU A 71 6.95 9.29 3.62
N VAL A 72 5.99 8.62 3.00
CA VAL A 72 5.47 7.32 3.46
C VAL A 72 5.95 6.23 2.52
N GLY A 73 6.73 5.29 3.05
CA GLY A 73 7.12 4.08 2.35
C GLY A 73 6.28 2.90 2.83
N ILE A 74 5.67 2.14 1.91
CA ILE A 74 4.85 0.97 2.23
C ILE A 74 5.39 -0.25 1.49
N ASP A 75 5.61 -1.35 2.22
CA ASP A 75 6.11 -2.62 1.66
C ASP A 75 4.94 -3.46 1.10
N HIS A 76 4.35 -2.97 0.03
CA HIS A 76 3.46 -3.75 -0.84
C HIS A 76 3.39 -3.11 -2.23
N GLY A 77 2.94 -3.86 -3.24
CA GLY A 77 2.83 -3.35 -4.61
C GLY A 77 1.80 -2.24 -4.76
N PHE A 78 2.14 -1.19 -5.51
CA PHE A 78 1.25 -0.05 -5.78
C PHE A 78 0.60 -0.13 -7.17
N ALA A 79 1.05 -1.04 -8.00
CA ALA A 79 0.53 -1.28 -9.34
C ALA A 79 0.73 -2.74 -9.76
N PHE A 80 0.07 -3.12 -10.82
CA PHE A 80 0.20 -4.42 -11.43
C PHE A 80 1.12 -4.40 -12.67
N PRO A 81 1.56 -5.55 -13.19
CA PRO A 81 2.29 -5.64 -14.45
C PRO A 81 1.48 -5.09 -15.62
N ARG A 82 2.16 -4.48 -16.61
CA ARG A 82 1.52 -3.94 -17.82
C ARG A 82 0.60 -4.96 -18.51
N THR A 83 1.03 -6.21 -18.60
CA THR A 83 0.24 -7.31 -19.15
C THR A 83 -1.14 -7.47 -18.49
N TRP A 84 -1.27 -7.14 -17.20
CA TRP A 84 -2.55 -7.19 -16.52
C TRP A 84 -3.52 -6.11 -17.05
N TYR A 85 -3.04 -4.88 -17.26
CA TYR A 85 -3.85 -3.80 -17.84
C TYR A 85 -4.32 -4.16 -19.24
N GLU A 86 -3.41 -4.67 -20.08
CA GLU A 86 -3.69 -5.11 -21.44
C GLU A 86 -4.74 -6.24 -21.46
N GLN A 87 -4.61 -7.22 -20.59
CA GLN A 87 -5.53 -8.36 -20.50
C GLN A 87 -6.94 -7.97 -20.07
N HIS A 88 -7.07 -6.95 -19.24
CA HIS A 88 -8.36 -6.51 -18.69
C HIS A 88 -8.93 -5.27 -19.39
N GLY A 89 -8.28 -4.76 -20.42
CA GLY A 89 -8.73 -3.59 -21.17
C GLY A 89 -8.80 -2.32 -20.30
N ILE A 90 -7.87 -2.19 -19.33
CA ILE A 90 -7.85 -1.04 -18.41
C ILE A 90 -6.79 -0.04 -18.90
N GLU A 91 -7.22 1.19 -19.12
CA GLU A 91 -6.30 2.27 -19.49
C GLU A 91 -5.28 2.54 -18.37
N PRO A 92 -4.01 2.78 -18.72
CA PRO A 92 -2.99 3.11 -17.75
C PRO A 92 -3.29 4.42 -17.02
N GLY A 93 -3.49 4.33 -15.72
CA GLY A 93 -3.72 5.48 -14.84
C GLY A 93 -3.93 5.00 -13.41
N TRP A 94 -3.16 5.57 -12.48
CA TRP A 94 -3.13 5.02 -11.12
C TRP A 94 -4.45 5.18 -10.38
N ASP A 95 -5.11 6.33 -10.48
CA ASP A 95 -6.40 6.56 -9.83
C ASP A 95 -7.50 5.64 -10.41
N GLY A 96 -7.54 5.49 -11.73
CA GLY A 96 -8.46 4.57 -12.41
C GLY A 96 -8.21 3.12 -12.02
N PHE A 97 -6.94 2.71 -11.95
CA PHE A 97 -6.54 1.38 -11.48
C PHE A 97 -6.98 1.12 -10.03
N LEU A 98 -6.72 2.05 -9.10
CA LEU A 98 -7.11 1.90 -7.71
C LEU A 98 -8.63 1.81 -7.54
N ALA A 99 -9.38 2.63 -8.28
CA ALA A 99 -10.84 2.62 -8.27
C ALA A 99 -11.41 1.30 -8.80
N ASP A 100 -10.94 0.85 -9.97
CA ASP A 100 -11.35 -0.41 -10.58
C ASP A 100 -11.00 -1.60 -9.67
N PHE A 101 -9.78 -1.63 -9.16
CA PHE A 101 -9.35 -2.70 -8.28
C PHE A 101 -10.22 -2.79 -7.02
N ARG A 102 -10.47 -1.66 -6.35
CA ARG A 102 -11.32 -1.63 -5.15
C ARG A 102 -12.76 -2.08 -5.43
N ALA A 103 -13.33 -1.70 -6.58
CA ALA A 103 -14.67 -2.11 -6.97
C ALA A 103 -14.80 -3.64 -7.08
N HIS A 104 -13.75 -4.31 -7.57
CA HIS A 104 -13.72 -5.77 -7.75
C HIS A 104 -13.19 -6.52 -6.51
N CYS A 105 -12.28 -5.90 -5.76
CA CYS A 105 -11.57 -6.50 -4.63
C CYS A 105 -11.73 -5.63 -3.36
N PRO A 106 -12.93 -5.57 -2.75
CA PRO A 106 -13.24 -4.67 -1.64
C PRO A 106 -12.64 -5.17 -0.31
N THR A 107 -11.32 -5.38 -0.24
CA THR A 107 -10.63 -5.90 0.95
C THR A 107 -10.48 -4.88 2.08
N ASP A 108 -10.99 -3.67 1.89
CA ASP A 108 -11.19 -2.62 2.89
C ASP A 108 -12.60 -2.65 3.53
N ALA A 109 -13.53 -3.41 2.95
CA ALA A 109 -14.87 -3.57 3.51
C ALA A 109 -14.85 -4.40 4.81
N PRO A 110 -15.74 -4.12 5.77
CA PRO A 110 -15.81 -4.85 7.04
C PRO A 110 -15.89 -6.36 6.86
N GLY A 111 -15.05 -7.10 7.59
CA GLY A 111 -15.01 -8.56 7.57
C GLY A 111 -14.47 -9.21 6.30
N VAL A 112 -14.04 -8.44 5.30
CA VAL A 112 -13.57 -8.99 4.00
C VAL A 112 -12.07 -9.22 4.02
N SER A 113 -11.66 -10.46 3.79
CA SER A 113 -10.27 -10.85 3.61
C SER A 113 -9.90 -11.06 2.13
N VAL A 114 -8.62 -11.00 1.81
CA VAL A 114 -8.10 -11.34 0.48
C VAL A 114 -8.51 -12.75 0.06
N GLN A 115 -8.55 -13.70 1.02
CA GLN A 115 -8.94 -15.07 0.73
C GLN A 115 -10.41 -15.17 0.29
N GLN A 116 -11.34 -14.45 0.95
CA GLN A 116 -12.76 -14.47 0.56
C GLN A 116 -12.98 -13.89 -0.84
N VAL A 117 -12.21 -12.87 -1.23
CA VAL A 117 -12.26 -12.30 -2.58
C VAL A 117 -11.71 -13.29 -3.61
N ARG A 118 -10.58 -13.95 -3.30
CA ARG A 118 -9.99 -14.99 -4.17
C ARG A 118 -10.91 -16.19 -4.36
N ASP A 119 -11.60 -16.61 -3.32
CA ASP A 119 -12.55 -17.72 -3.35
C ASP A 119 -13.88 -17.37 -4.02
N GLY A 120 -14.05 -16.14 -4.49
CA GLY A 120 -15.30 -15.66 -5.10
C GLY A 120 -16.45 -15.49 -4.12
N ARG A 121 -16.19 -15.50 -2.80
CA ARG A 121 -17.22 -15.34 -1.76
C ARG A 121 -17.65 -13.89 -1.55
N THR A 122 -16.80 -12.94 -1.97
CA THR A 122 -17.07 -11.51 -1.84
C THR A 122 -16.39 -10.76 -2.96
N GLY A 123 -17.09 -9.77 -3.54
CA GLY A 123 -16.58 -9.00 -4.68
C GLY A 123 -16.51 -9.81 -5.97
N ALA A 124 -15.78 -9.30 -6.94
CA ALA A 124 -15.57 -9.92 -8.24
C ALA A 124 -14.06 -10.03 -8.59
N GLY A 125 -13.25 -10.39 -7.61
CA GLY A 125 -11.79 -10.48 -7.77
C GLY A 125 -11.35 -11.44 -8.88
N TRP A 126 -12.16 -12.44 -9.20
CA TRP A 126 -11.94 -13.35 -10.32
C TRP A 126 -11.91 -12.61 -11.66
N ALA A 127 -12.67 -11.53 -11.82
CA ALA A 127 -12.68 -10.70 -13.03
C ALA A 127 -11.42 -9.85 -13.18
N ARG A 128 -10.57 -9.80 -12.16
CA ARG A 128 -9.29 -9.08 -12.11
C ARG A 128 -8.14 -10.00 -11.73
N ALA A 129 -8.30 -11.29 -11.95
CA ALA A 129 -7.25 -12.27 -11.69
C ALA A 129 -6.01 -12.00 -12.56
N GLY A 130 -4.85 -12.31 -12.02
CA GLY A 130 -3.58 -12.24 -12.73
C GLY A 130 -2.79 -13.54 -12.61
N SER A 131 -1.76 -13.68 -13.42
CA SER A 131 -0.88 -14.85 -13.44
C SER A 131 0.37 -14.60 -12.58
N ALA A 132 0.78 -15.60 -11.80
CA ALA A 132 2.06 -15.58 -11.09
C ALA A 132 3.29 -15.45 -12.02
N ARG A 133 3.12 -15.66 -13.33
CA ARG A 133 4.15 -15.46 -14.35
C ARG A 133 4.28 -13.98 -14.78
N TRP A 134 3.27 -13.17 -14.53
CA TRP A 134 3.30 -11.75 -14.90
C TRP A 134 4.07 -10.98 -13.84
N ARG A 135 5.17 -10.38 -14.26
CA ARG A 135 6.04 -9.59 -13.37
C ARG A 135 6.20 -8.17 -13.89
N ARG A 136 6.18 -7.23 -12.96
CA ARG A 136 6.60 -5.85 -13.23
C ARG A 136 8.09 -5.81 -13.56
N LEU A 137 8.52 -4.75 -14.24
CA LEU A 137 9.94 -4.58 -14.60
C LEU A 137 10.84 -4.55 -13.34
N ALA A 138 10.39 -3.87 -12.29
CA ALA A 138 11.10 -3.84 -11.01
C ALA A 138 11.26 -5.25 -10.42
N GLU A 139 10.18 -6.04 -10.37
CA GLU A 139 10.22 -7.43 -9.87
C GLU A 139 11.20 -8.32 -10.66
N LYS A 140 11.25 -8.12 -11.98
CA LYS A 140 12.21 -8.86 -12.83
C LYS A 140 13.66 -8.49 -12.51
N ARG A 141 13.94 -7.19 -12.29
CA ARG A 141 15.31 -6.69 -12.04
C ARG A 141 15.87 -7.14 -10.70
N VAL A 142 15.02 -7.23 -9.67
CA VAL A 142 15.46 -7.58 -8.30
C VAL A 142 15.16 -9.05 -7.94
N GLY A 143 14.69 -9.86 -8.89
CA GLY A 143 14.35 -11.27 -8.63
C GLY A 143 13.12 -11.48 -7.76
N ALA A 144 12.31 -10.42 -7.52
CA ALA A 144 11.12 -10.51 -6.68
C ALA A 144 10.01 -11.36 -7.32
N LYS A 145 9.13 -11.87 -6.47
CA LYS A 145 7.94 -12.61 -6.91
C LYS A 145 6.88 -11.66 -7.43
N SER A 146 6.04 -12.15 -8.33
CA SER A 146 4.90 -11.43 -8.86
C SER A 146 3.92 -11.04 -7.75
N VAL A 147 3.27 -9.88 -7.87
CA VAL A 147 2.12 -9.47 -7.05
C VAL A 147 0.91 -10.41 -7.16
N PHE A 148 0.95 -11.41 -8.05
CA PHE A 148 -0.04 -12.48 -8.19
C PHE A 148 0.45 -13.84 -7.71
N HIS A 149 1.66 -13.92 -7.15
CA HIS A 149 2.20 -15.18 -6.66
C HIS A 149 1.82 -15.39 -5.18
N PHE A 150 0.56 -15.78 -4.97
CA PHE A 150 0.02 -16.04 -3.64
C PHE A 150 0.62 -17.28 -2.99
N ASP A 151 0.50 -17.35 -1.67
CA ASP A 151 0.75 -18.54 -0.85
C ASP A 151 2.18 -19.10 -0.92
N VAL A 152 3.14 -18.21 -1.25
CA VAL A 152 4.57 -18.52 -1.21
C VAL A 152 5.31 -17.56 -0.28
N PRO A 153 6.30 -18.04 0.49
CA PRO A 153 7.10 -17.19 1.39
C PRO A 153 7.76 -16.04 0.63
N GLY A 154 7.82 -14.84 1.25
CA GLY A 154 8.43 -13.65 0.66
C GLY A 154 7.67 -13.07 -0.55
N SER A 155 6.38 -13.39 -0.71
CA SER A 155 5.50 -12.77 -1.70
C SER A 155 4.70 -11.63 -1.09
N VAL A 156 4.63 -10.51 -1.79
CA VAL A 156 3.79 -9.36 -1.44
C VAL A 156 2.36 -9.44 -2.00
N ALA A 157 1.97 -10.58 -2.60
CA ALA A 157 0.67 -10.70 -3.25
C ALA A 157 -0.50 -10.41 -2.28
N LYS A 158 -0.52 -11.02 -1.10
CA LYS A 158 -1.58 -10.79 -0.11
C LYS A 158 -1.56 -9.35 0.43
N SER A 159 -0.38 -8.81 0.74
CA SER A 159 -0.24 -7.43 1.23
C SER A 159 -0.67 -6.42 0.17
N THR A 160 -0.29 -6.63 -1.09
CA THR A 160 -0.71 -5.79 -2.22
C THR A 160 -2.24 -5.79 -2.37
N HIS A 161 -2.87 -6.97 -2.45
CA HIS A 161 -4.33 -7.05 -2.63
C HIS A 161 -5.11 -6.55 -1.41
N ALA A 162 -4.53 -6.60 -0.22
CA ALA A 162 -5.13 -6.03 0.97
C ALA A 162 -4.89 -4.51 1.11
N GLY A 163 -3.81 -3.98 0.53
CA GLY A 163 -3.36 -2.59 0.69
C GLY A 163 -3.92 -1.62 -0.35
N LEU A 164 -4.08 -2.07 -1.60
CA LEU A 164 -4.54 -1.20 -2.69
C LEU A 164 -5.86 -0.45 -2.41
N PRO A 165 -6.93 -1.06 -1.84
CA PRO A 165 -8.13 -0.33 -1.51
C PRO A 165 -7.93 0.78 -0.47
N TRP A 166 -6.98 0.64 0.45
CA TRP A 166 -6.65 1.68 1.43
C TRP A 166 -5.86 2.83 0.79
N LEU A 167 -5.02 2.56 -0.22
CA LEU A 167 -4.39 3.62 -1.02
C LEU A 167 -5.44 4.44 -1.77
N TRP A 168 -6.46 3.77 -2.34
CA TRP A 168 -7.59 4.47 -2.95
C TRP A 168 -8.30 5.38 -1.95
N GLN A 169 -8.62 4.90 -0.74
CA GLN A 169 -9.24 5.72 0.30
C GLN A 169 -8.38 6.92 0.70
N LEU A 170 -7.07 6.74 0.85
CA LEU A 170 -6.14 7.84 1.12
C LEU A 170 -6.14 8.88 0.01
N ARG A 171 -6.16 8.45 -1.26
CA ARG A 171 -6.26 9.33 -2.42
C ARG A 171 -7.56 10.13 -2.41
N GLN A 172 -8.70 9.48 -2.14
CA GLN A 172 -9.99 10.16 -2.06
C GLN A 172 -10.04 11.18 -0.93
N ARG A 173 -9.47 10.85 0.22
CA ARG A 173 -9.45 11.75 1.39
C ARG A 173 -8.54 12.94 1.21
N LEU A 174 -7.33 12.73 0.71
CA LEU A 174 -6.27 13.74 0.68
C LEU A 174 -6.21 14.50 -0.65
N GLY A 175 -6.71 13.90 -1.73
CA GLY A 175 -6.73 14.51 -3.05
C GLY A 175 -5.34 15.00 -3.49
N PRO A 176 -5.24 16.23 -4.01
CA PRO A 176 -3.98 16.79 -4.52
C PRO A 176 -2.88 16.99 -3.47
N ARG A 177 -3.19 16.88 -2.17
CA ARG A 177 -2.20 17.00 -1.08
C ARG A 177 -1.29 15.78 -0.96
N LEU A 178 -1.72 14.62 -1.49
CA LEU A 178 -0.95 13.40 -1.51
C LEU A 178 -0.38 13.13 -2.90
N HIS A 179 0.93 13.01 -3.00
CA HIS A 179 1.62 12.62 -4.23
C HIS A 179 1.92 11.12 -4.21
N GLY A 180 1.30 10.37 -5.11
CA GLY A 180 1.58 8.94 -5.32
C GLY A 180 2.81 8.75 -6.22
N TRP A 181 3.98 8.56 -5.63
CA TRP A 181 5.20 8.41 -6.39
C TRP A 181 5.39 6.99 -6.93
N PRO A 182 5.77 6.80 -8.22
CA PRO A 182 6.06 7.80 -9.25
C PRO A 182 4.85 8.12 -10.15
N PHE A 183 3.63 7.70 -9.80
CA PHE A 183 2.45 7.74 -10.66
C PHE A 183 1.95 9.16 -10.93
N ASP A 184 2.10 10.09 -9.97
CA ASP A 184 1.82 11.51 -10.14
C ASP A 184 3.02 12.29 -10.70
N GLY A 185 4.06 11.57 -11.15
CA GLY A 185 5.30 12.11 -11.67
C GLY A 185 6.50 11.87 -10.76
N TRP A 186 7.69 12.02 -11.35
CA TRP A 186 8.96 11.80 -10.65
C TRP A 186 9.30 12.92 -9.66
N ARG A 187 8.85 14.14 -9.94
CA ARG A 187 9.10 15.32 -9.12
C ARG A 187 7.94 15.55 -8.17
N ILE A 188 8.20 15.45 -6.90
CA ILE A 188 7.20 15.75 -5.86
C ILE A 188 7.10 17.28 -5.72
N PRO A 189 5.90 17.86 -5.90
CA PRO A 189 5.71 19.29 -5.75
C PRO A 189 6.00 19.76 -4.32
N PRO A 190 6.50 20.99 -4.13
CA PRO A 190 6.70 21.57 -2.80
C PRO A 190 5.41 21.55 -1.97
N GLY A 191 5.54 21.31 -0.68
CA GLY A 191 4.41 21.32 0.26
C GLY A 191 3.54 20.07 0.26
N ARG A 192 3.79 19.08 -0.61
CA ARG A 192 3.02 17.83 -0.63
C ARG A 192 3.70 16.72 0.16
N SER A 193 2.89 15.92 0.82
CA SER A 193 3.30 14.60 1.30
C SER A 193 3.35 13.61 0.14
N ALA A 194 4.20 12.59 0.26
CA ALA A 194 4.32 11.56 -0.76
C ALA A 194 4.14 10.17 -0.17
N VAL A 195 3.54 9.27 -0.97
CA VAL A 195 3.49 7.83 -0.69
C VAL A 195 4.18 7.09 -1.81
N ALA A 196 5.01 6.12 -1.44
CA ALA A 196 5.79 5.32 -2.39
C ALA A 196 5.81 3.84 -1.98
N GLU A 197 5.83 2.96 -2.97
CA GLU A 197 6.18 1.56 -2.76
C GLU A 197 7.65 1.46 -2.37
N ILE A 198 7.95 0.72 -1.31
CA ILE A 198 9.32 0.39 -0.93
C ILE A 198 9.53 -1.12 -1.00
N TYR A 199 10.78 -1.51 -1.23
CA TYR A 199 11.21 -2.89 -1.25
C TYR A 199 12.49 -3.05 -0.41
N PRO A 200 12.36 -3.21 0.92
CA PRO A 200 13.49 -3.15 1.85
C PRO A 200 14.61 -4.14 1.55
N SER A 201 14.29 -5.33 1.04
CA SER A 201 15.30 -6.36 0.73
C SER A 201 16.26 -6.00 -0.42
N ILE A 202 16.03 -4.89 -1.14
CA ILE A 202 17.02 -4.37 -2.11
C ILE A 202 18.26 -3.80 -1.39
N TRP A 203 18.11 -3.43 -0.13
CA TRP A 203 19.12 -2.72 0.67
C TRP A 203 19.75 -3.60 1.76
N SER A 204 19.36 -4.87 1.84
CA SER A 204 19.86 -5.86 2.81
C SER A 204 21.05 -6.66 2.30
#